data_63a68432b041995c5f2b658c772fee88
#
_entry.id   63a68432b041995c5f2b658c772fee88
#
_cell.length_a   1.000
_cell.length_b   1.000
_cell.length_c   1.000
_cell.angle_alpha   90.00
_cell.angle_beta   90.00
_cell.angle_gamma   90.00
#
_symmetry.space_group_name_H-M   'P 1'
#
loop_
_entity.id
_entity.type
_entity.pdbx_description
1 polymer ?
#
loop_
_entity_poly.entity_id
_entity_poly.type
_entity_poly.pdbx_seq_one_letter_code
_entity_poly.pdbx_strand_id
1 'polypeptide(L)'
;MSQELIHVEVAYALPEKQMIIPLTVAVGSTLFEVAVQSKIVEHFSGLELETATMGVFAKIEKTPKLRVIQAGERVEIYRPLINDPK
;
A
#
# COMPACT_ATOMS: atom_id res chain seq x y z
N MET A 1 0.88 -26.67 -9.83
CA MET A 1 1.36 -25.52 -10.49
C MET A 1 1.79 -24.49 -9.50
N SER A 2 2.98 -24.04 -9.60
CA SER A 2 3.44 -23.08 -8.62
C SER A 2 3.15 -21.69 -9.12
N GLN A 3 2.80 -20.80 -8.20
CA GLN A 3 2.66 -19.41 -8.48
C GLN A 3 3.99 -18.75 -8.38
N GLU A 4 4.25 -17.83 -9.29
CA GLU A 4 5.41 -17.00 -9.16
C GLU A 4 5.19 -15.98 -8.08
N LEU A 5 6.24 -15.74 -7.31
CA LEU A 5 6.19 -14.75 -6.24
C LEU A 5 7.14 -13.62 -6.56
N ILE A 6 6.76 -12.43 -6.14
CA ILE A 6 7.61 -11.26 -6.31
C ILE A 6 7.78 -10.56 -4.98
N HIS A 7 8.88 -9.85 -4.86
CA HIS A 7 9.18 -9.07 -3.65
C HIS A 7 8.68 -7.66 -3.84
N VAL A 8 7.93 -7.17 -2.88
CA VAL A 8 7.37 -5.83 -2.93
C VAL A 8 7.41 -5.25 -1.52
N GLU A 9 6.99 -4.00 -1.38
CA GLU A 9 6.93 -3.34 -0.08
C GLU A 9 5.63 -2.59 0.06
N VAL A 10 5.24 -2.34 1.30
CA VAL A 10 4.12 -1.47 1.62
C VAL A 10 4.61 -0.44 2.61
N ALA A 11 4.34 0.82 2.36
CA ALA A 11 4.81 1.92 3.20
C ALA A 11 3.67 2.83 3.60
N TYR A 12 3.70 3.27 4.83
CA TYR A 12 2.74 4.24 5.35
C TYR A 12 3.46 5.11 6.38
N ALA A 13 3.20 6.40 6.34
CA ALA A 13 3.89 7.32 7.21
C ALA A 13 2.93 8.31 7.84
N LEU A 14 3.05 8.46 9.14
CA LEU A 14 2.45 9.53 9.90
C LEU A 14 3.57 10.45 10.36
N PRO A 15 3.25 11.65 10.82
CA PRO A 15 4.34 12.54 11.27
C PRO A 15 5.22 11.93 12.34
N GLU A 16 4.66 11.12 13.21
CA GLU A 16 5.44 10.58 14.32
C GLU A 16 5.80 9.12 14.14
N LYS A 17 5.39 8.49 13.05
CA LYS A 17 5.64 7.06 12.90
C LYS A 17 5.56 6.68 11.43
N GLN A 18 6.56 5.97 10.96
CA GLN A 18 6.48 5.46 9.61
C GLN A 18 6.91 4.02 9.61
N MET A 19 6.44 3.28 8.63
CA MET A 19 6.73 1.86 8.56
C MET A 19 6.78 1.42 7.11
N ILE A 20 7.75 0.57 6.81
CA ILE A 20 7.85 -0.08 5.52
C ILE A 20 7.87 -1.56 5.78
N ILE A 21 6.96 -2.28 5.17
CA ILE A 21 6.85 -3.72 5.37
C ILE A 21 7.20 -4.41 4.06
N PRO A 22 8.31 -5.15 4.02
CA PRO A 22 8.61 -5.95 2.84
C PRO A 22 7.83 -7.24 2.90
N LEU A 23 7.38 -7.70 1.76
CA LEU A 23 6.66 -8.97 1.70
C LEU A 23 6.78 -9.56 0.30
N THR A 24 6.40 -10.82 0.22
CA THR A 24 6.39 -11.55 -1.04
C THR A 24 4.94 -11.86 -1.38
N VAL A 25 4.55 -11.56 -2.61
CA VAL A 25 3.17 -11.76 -3.04
C VAL A 25 3.17 -12.45 -4.39
N ALA A 26 2.02 -13.00 -4.74
CA ALA A 26 1.86 -13.66 -6.02
C ALA A 26 1.84 -12.63 -7.15
N VAL A 27 2.44 -12.99 -8.27
CA VAL A 27 2.33 -12.19 -9.48
C VAL A 27 0.85 -12.01 -9.80
N GLY A 28 0.47 -10.80 -10.14
CA GLY A 28 -0.92 -10.47 -10.43
C GLY A 28 -1.65 -9.84 -9.26
N SER A 29 -1.01 -9.73 -8.10
CA SER A 29 -1.64 -9.06 -6.97
C SER A 29 -1.77 -7.58 -7.25
N THR A 30 -2.87 -6.99 -6.78
CA THR A 30 -3.08 -5.56 -6.94
C THR A 30 -2.51 -4.80 -5.76
N LEU A 31 -2.38 -3.49 -5.91
CA LEU A 31 -1.89 -2.66 -4.81
C LEU A 31 -2.72 -2.86 -3.55
N PHE A 32 -4.03 -2.90 -3.72
CA PHE A 32 -4.92 -3.07 -2.58
C PHE A 32 -4.68 -4.41 -1.90
N GLU A 33 -4.56 -5.48 -2.70
CA GLU A 33 -4.35 -6.80 -2.14
C GLU A 33 -3.03 -6.89 -1.38
N VAL A 34 -2.01 -6.25 -1.91
CA VAL A 34 -0.71 -6.24 -1.25
C VAL A 34 -0.80 -5.52 0.09
N ALA A 35 -1.50 -4.39 0.11
CA ALA A 35 -1.66 -3.66 1.36
C ALA A 35 -2.39 -4.49 2.40
N VAL A 36 -3.41 -5.24 1.99
CA VAL A 36 -4.13 -6.12 2.90
C VAL A 36 -3.21 -7.21 3.43
N GLN A 37 -2.45 -7.82 2.53
CA GLN A 37 -1.58 -8.92 2.93
C GLN A 37 -0.45 -8.48 3.84
N SER A 38 -0.05 -7.22 3.76
CA SER A 38 1.04 -6.70 4.59
C SER A 38 0.63 -6.59 6.05
N LYS A 39 -0.66 -6.56 6.32
CA LYS A 39 -1.20 -6.37 7.66
C LYS A 39 -0.77 -5.05 8.28
N ILE A 40 -0.54 -4.07 7.44
CA ILE A 40 -0.09 -2.77 7.92
C ILE A 40 -1.13 -2.11 8.80
N VAL A 41 -2.41 -2.45 8.60
CA VAL A 41 -3.46 -1.86 9.44
C VAL A 41 -3.31 -2.25 10.90
N GLU A 42 -2.62 -3.34 11.19
CA GLU A 42 -2.42 -3.76 12.57
C GLU A 42 -1.45 -2.84 13.30
N HIS A 43 -0.69 -2.05 12.57
CA HIS A 43 0.30 -1.16 13.14
C HIS A 43 -0.18 0.28 13.23
N PHE A 44 -1.30 0.61 12.62
CA PHE A 44 -1.79 1.99 12.57
C PHE A 44 -3.29 1.99 12.83
N SER A 45 -3.64 2.38 14.04
CA SER A 45 -5.04 2.48 14.41
C SER A 45 -5.72 3.53 13.53
N GLY A 46 -6.89 3.22 13.05
CA GLY A 46 -7.63 4.16 12.21
C GLY A 46 -7.32 4.11 10.74
N LEU A 47 -6.34 3.31 10.32
CA LEU A 47 -6.06 3.19 8.90
C LEU A 47 -7.08 2.26 8.27
N GLU A 48 -7.79 2.76 7.26
CA GLU A 48 -8.79 1.98 6.54
C GLU A 48 -8.38 1.89 5.09
N LEU A 49 -8.06 0.68 4.64
CA LEU A 49 -7.54 0.50 3.29
C LEU A 49 -8.60 0.74 2.22
N GLU A 50 -9.87 0.52 2.55
CA GLU A 50 -10.93 0.70 1.55
C GLU A 50 -11.02 2.13 1.05
N THR A 51 -10.67 3.08 1.89
CA THR A 51 -10.75 4.49 1.52
C THR A 51 -9.40 5.15 1.41
N ALA A 52 -8.33 4.40 1.67
CA ALA A 52 -7.00 5.00 1.66
C ALA A 52 -6.54 5.30 0.24
N THR A 53 -5.83 6.40 0.10
CA THR A 53 -5.22 6.74 -1.17
C THR A 53 -3.89 5.99 -1.28
N MET A 54 -3.68 5.35 -2.40
CA MET A 54 -2.46 4.57 -2.62
C MET A 54 -1.79 4.96 -3.92
N GLY A 55 -0.51 4.70 -3.99
CA GLY A 55 0.23 4.96 -5.22
C GLY A 55 1.53 4.21 -5.23
N VAL A 56 2.31 4.44 -6.29
CA VAL A 56 3.62 3.83 -6.49
C VAL A 56 4.54 4.93 -7.00
N PHE A 57 5.71 5.04 -6.39
CA PHE A 57 6.71 6.04 -6.80
C PHE A 57 6.12 7.44 -6.83
N ALA A 58 5.39 7.79 -5.77
CA ALA A 58 4.79 9.10 -5.59
C ALA A 58 3.68 9.44 -6.58
N LYS A 59 3.26 8.46 -7.38
CA LYS A 59 2.15 8.67 -8.30
C LYS A 59 0.91 8.02 -7.73
N ILE A 60 -0.14 8.81 -7.55
CA ILE A 60 -1.39 8.30 -6.99
C ILE A 60 -2.07 7.41 -8.01
N GLU A 61 -2.50 6.25 -7.54
CA GLU A 61 -3.25 5.33 -8.35
C GLU A 61 -4.71 5.41 -7.94
N LYS A 62 -5.58 5.78 -8.86
CA LYS A 62 -6.98 5.98 -8.54
C LYS A 62 -7.73 4.68 -8.34
N THR A 63 -7.23 3.60 -8.90
CA THR A 63 -7.90 2.32 -8.79
C THR A 63 -6.94 1.25 -8.25
N PRO A 64 -6.55 1.36 -6.97
CA PRO A 64 -5.58 0.40 -6.42
C PRO A 64 -6.08 -1.03 -6.43
N LYS A 65 -7.38 -1.25 -6.49
CA LYS A 65 -7.91 -2.60 -6.56
C LYS A 65 -7.76 -3.22 -7.95
N LEU A 66 -7.39 -2.40 -8.93
CA LEU A 66 -7.21 -2.88 -10.31
C LEU A 66 -5.76 -2.82 -10.76
N ARG A 67 -4.95 -2.02 -10.13
CA ARG A 67 -3.57 -1.83 -10.56
C ARG A 67 -2.71 -2.98 -10.02
N VAL A 68 -2.15 -3.76 -10.93
CA VAL A 68 -1.30 -4.90 -10.56
C VAL A 68 0.09 -4.40 -10.22
N ILE A 69 0.64 -4.88 -9.10
CA ILE A 69 1.97 -4.47 -8.68
C ILE A 69 3.03 -5.25 -9.43
N GLN A 70 4.19 -4.63 -9.62
CA GLN A 70 5.32 -5.26 -10.27
C GLN A 70 6.41 -5.53 -9.25
N ALA A 71 7.28 -6.48 -9.58
CA ALA A 71 8.39 -6.81 -8.69
C ALA A 71 9.22 -5.58 -8.39
N GLY A 72 9.57 -5.40 -7.13
CA GLY A 72 10.39 -4.28 -6.70
C GLY A 72 9.62 -3.01 -6.44
N GLU A 73 8.31 -2.99 -6.68
CA GLU A 73 7.54 -1.79 -6.42
C GLU A 73 7.14 -1.71 -4.95
N ARG A 74 6.78 -0.52 -4.52
CA ARG A 74 6.33 -0.26 -3.17
C ARG A 74 4.95 0.37 -3.22
N VAL A 75 3.99 -0.22 -2.53
CA VAL A 75 2.69 0.40 -2.35
C VAL A 75 2.86 1.50 -1.33
N GLU A 76 2.58 2.72 -1.73
CA GLU A 76 2.65 3.86 -0.82
C GLU A 76 1.22 4.20 -0.43
N ILE A 77 0.96 4.20 0.86
CA ILE A 77 -0.35 4.57 1.37
C ILE A 77 -0.24 5.98 1.89
N TYR A 78 -1.09 6.86 1.40
CA TYR A 78 -1.02 8.27 1.76
C TYR A 78 -2.12 8.59 2.75
N ARG A 79 -1.77 9.42 3.73
CA ARG A 79 -2.79 9.92 4.65
C ARG A 79 -3.74 10.81 3.90
N PRO A 80 -5.00 10.79 4.29
CA PRO A 80 -5.90 11.79 3.72
C PRO A 80 -5.36 13.15 4.06
N LEU A 81 -5.34 14.02 3.09
CA LEU A 81 -4.98 15.38 3.33
C LEU A 81 -6.14 16.01 3.98
N ILE A 82 -6.01 16.33 5.23
CA ILE A 82 -7.02 17.05 5.89
C ILE A 82 -6.81 18.46 5.53
N ASN A 83 -7.69 18.95 4.70
CA ASN A 83 -7.60 20.27 4.30
C ASN A 83 -8.02 21.11 5.43
N ASP A 84 -7.10 21.75 6.04
CA ASP A 84 -7.39 22.52 7.15
C ASP A 84 -7.74 23.89 6.72
N PRO A 85 -8.97 24.22 6.71
CA PRO A 85 -9.36 25.52 6.26
C PRO A 85 -8.89 26.49 7.25
N LYS A 86 -8.30 27.24 7.12
CA LYS A 86 -7.85 28.11 8.07
C LYS A 86 -8.54 29.26 8.23
#